data_ed1f330a7f4516b14516dd4ae871f8c4
#
_entry.id   ed1f330a7f4516b14516dd4ae871f8c4
#
_cell.length_a   1.000
_cell.length_b   1.000
_cell.length_c   1.000
_cell.angle_alpha   90.00
_cell.angle_beta   90.00
_cell.angle_gamma   90.00
#
_symmetry.space_group_name_H-M   'P 1'
#
loop_
_entity.id
_entity.type
_entity.pdbx_description
1 polymer ?
#
loop_
_entity_poly.entity_id
_entity_poly.type
_entity_poly.pdbx_seq_one_letter_code
_entity_poly.pdbx_strand_id
1 'polypeptide(L)'
;MELLQLTYFCDAAITQNFSKTAEKYNVPPSNISQSIKRLEKELSVSLFDRCANRVALNAQGQAFFETVQQALELLEQARAVVTDQQRVRQLRLVIHVNRRIVMQAIERYQCSYPEINILTTHDLSEAQHADLVISANHLDLHGFTKELLFSERIALAAKKDMLPNTPLTPRDLQHKPFITMSAGNSLQTLTDEICRRLGFQPRIALQSDDPFYIRKCIELGLGLAFVPTVSWNGQFSEEVIFHDLGDHTRDVFLYRKMRCNNHQALDNFCLALSEVIQKESPKA
;
A
#
# COMPACT_ATOMS: atom_id res chain seq x y z
N MET A 1 -17.62 3.62 -30.64
CA MET A 1 -16.89 3.23 -29.42
C MET A 1 -17.93 2.78 -28.38
N GLU A 2 -17.97 1.50 -28.08
CA GLU A 2 -18.94 0.87 -27.16
C GLU A 2 -18.30 0.59 -25.81
N LEU A 3 -19.07 0.65 -24.73
CA LEU A 3 -18.60 0.39 -23.37
C LEU A 3 -17.93 -1.00 -23.26
N LEU A 4 -18.53 -2.01 -23.85
CA LEU A 4 -17.97 -3.38 -23.86
C LEU A 4 -16.62 -3.46 -24.57
N GLN A 5 -16.42 -2.69 -25.64
CA GLN A 5 -15.12 -2.64 -26.33
C GLN A 5 -14.04 -2.02 -25.41
N LEU A 6 -14.38 -0.96 -24.67
CA LEU A 6 -13.47 -0.33 -23.71
C LEU A 6 -13.13 -1.27 -22.55
N THR A 7 -14.12 -2.03 -22.05
CA THR A 7 -13.90 -3.03 -21.01
C THR A 7 -12.97 -4.16 -21.49
N TYR A 8 -13.20 -4.69 -22.70
CA TYR A 8 -12.32 -5.69 -23.30
C TYR A 8 -10.90 -5.16 -23.52
N PHE A 9 -10.79 -3.89 -23.92
CA PHE A 9 -9.50 -3.24 -24.11
C PHE A 9 -8.73 -3.14 -22.78
N CYS A 10 -9.36 -2.65 -21.70
CA CYS A 10 -8.72 -2.52 -20.39
C CYS A 10 -8.25 -3.87 -19.85
N ASP A 11 -9.08 -4.91 -19.92
CA ASP A 11 -8.68 -6.23 -19.46
C ASP A 11 -7.57 -6.84 -20.34
N ALA A 12 -7.60 -6.60 -21.64
CA ALA A 12 -6.53 -7.03 -22.55
C ALA A 12 -5.21 -6.28 -22.27
N ALA A 13 -5.28 -5.02 -21.89
CA ALA A 13 -4.13 -4.22 -21.47
C ALA A 13 -3.47 -4.79 -20.21
N ILE A 14 -4.26 -5.18 -19.22
CA ILE A 14 -3.78 -5.78 -17.95
C ILE A 14 -3.20 -7.18 -18.20
N THR A 15 -3.92 -8.04 -18.90
CA THR A 15 -3.52 -9.44 -19.08
C THR A 15 -2.42 -9.61 -20.13
N GLN A 16 -2.29 -8.65 -21.05
CA GLN A 16 -1.47 -8.72 -22.27
C GLN A 16 -1.65 -10.02 -23.05
N ASN A 17 -2.88 -10.60 -22.96
CA ASN A 17 -3.23 -11.89 -23.55
C ASN A 17 -4.71 -11.97 -23.90
N PHE A 18 -5.03 -11.93 -25.18
CA PHE A 18 -6.42 -11.98 -25.66
C PHE A 18 -7.16 -13.27 -25.30
N SER A 19 -6.45 -14.41 -25.20
CA SER A 19 -7.08 -15.66 -24.79
C SER A 19 -7.50 -15.64 -23.33
N LYS A 20 -6.63 -15.18 -22.42
CA LYS A 20 -6.98 -15.02 -21.00
C LYS A 20 -8.12 -14.01 -20.80
N THR A 21 -8.10 -12.92 -21.57
CA THR A 21 -9.22 -11.95 -21.55
C THR A 21 -10.51 -12.62 -22.00
N ALA A 22 -10.48 -13.42 -23.08
CA ALA A 22 -11.64 -14.12 -23.62
C ALA A 22 -12.23 -15.13 -22.62
N GLU A 23 -11.40 -15.87 -21.90
CA GLU A 23 -11.80 -16.78 -20.83
C GLU A 23 -12.61 -16.07 -19.74
N LYS A 24 -12.19 -14.88 -19.30
CA LYS A 24 -12.90 -14.07 -18.30
C LYS A 24 -14.33 -13.75 -18.71
N TYR A 25 -14.57 -13.54 -20.01
CA TYR A 25 -15.88 -13.16 -20.56
C TYR A 25 -16.66 -14.33 -21.18
N ASN A 26 -16.13 -15.55 -21.12
CA ASN A 26 -16.71 -16.74 -21.77
C ASN A 26 -17.01 -16.51 -23.26
N VAL A 27 -16.10 -15.87 -23.99
CA VAL A 27 -16.21 -15.61 -25.42
C VAL A 27 -15.02 -16.20 -26.19
N PRO A 28 -15.15 -16.49 -27.50
CA PRO A 28 -14.01 -16.88 -28.30
C PRO A 28 -12.92 -15.81 -28.35
N PRO A 29 -11.62 -16.16 -28.34
CA PRO A 29 -10.50 -15.20 -28.44
C PRO A 29 -10.58 -14.29 -29.68
N SER A 30 -11.18 -14.78 -30.77
CA SER A 30 -11.44 -13.99 -31.98
C SER A 30 -12.35 -12.79 -31.72
N ASN A 31 -13.31 -12.88 -30.80
CA ASN A 31 -14.23 -11.80 -30.47
C ASN A 31 -13.47 -10.64 -29.78
N ILE A 32 -12.58 -10.95 -28.84
CA ILE A 32 -11.72 -9.92 -28.22
C ILE A 32 -10.84 -9.27 -29.27
N SER A 33 -10.13 -10.06 -30.10
CA SER A 33 -9.25 -9.54 -31.14
C SER A 33 -9.99 -8.66 -32.15
N GLN A 34 -11.21 -9.03 -32.56
CA GLN A 34 -12.04 -8.23 -33.46
C GLN A 34 -12.54 -6.95 -32.81
N SER A 35 -12.93 -7.03 -31.53
CA SER A 35 -13.37 -5.87 -30.77
C SER A 35 -12.25 -4.84 -30.66
N ILE A 36 -11.03 -5.25 -30.30
CA ILE A 36 -9.85 -4.40 -30.26
C ILE A 36 -9.55 -3.79 -31.64
N LYS A 37 -9.54 -4.60 -32.70
CA LYS A 37 -9.34 -4.09 -34.07
C LYS A 37 -10.37 -3.04 -34.47
N ARG A 38 -11.64 -3.21 -34.10
CA ARG A 38 -12.67 -2.19 -34.38
C ARG A 38 -12.40 -0.91 -33.61
N LEU A 39 -11.98 -1.00 -32.35
CA LEU A 39 -11.60 0.15 -31.53
C LEU A 39 -10.40 0.88 -32.13
N GLU A 40 -9.32 0.17 -32.47
CA GLU A 40 -8.13 0.73 -33.14
C GLU A 40 -8.48 1.43 -34.46
N LYS A 41 -9.37 0.82 -35.25
CA LYS A 41 -9.84 1.41 -36.53
C LYS A 41 -10.63 2.69 -36.30
N GLU A 42 -11.51 2.73 -35.30
CA GLU A 42 -12.31 3.90 -34.95
C GLU A 42 -11.43 5.06 -34.48
N LEU A 43 -10.38 4.74 -33.68
CA LEU A 43 -9.43 5.72 -33.19
C LEU A 43 -8.35 6.09 -34.22
N SER A 44 -8.26 5.34 -35.33
CA SER A 44 -7.22 5.46 -36.37
C SER A 44 -5.80 5.32 -35.84
N VAL A 45 -5.61 4.57 -34.73
CA VAL A 45 -4.31 4.27 -34.12
C VAL A 45 -4.25 2.83 -33.64
N SER A 46 -3.06 2.23 -33.64
CA SER A 46 -2.83 0.94 -32.98
C SER A 46 -2.57 1.16 -31.50
N LEU A 47 -3.20 0.34 -30.64
CA LEU A 47 -3.07 0.40 -29.18
C LEU A 47 -2.14 -0.71 -28.67
N PHE A 48 -1.96 -1.78 -29.45
CA PHE A 48 -1.11 -2.92 -29.13
C PHE A 48 -0.06 -3.17 -30.20
N ASP A 49 1.15 -3.49 -29.75
CA ASP A 49 2.19 -4.10 -30.58
C ASP A 49 1.98 -5.61 -30.62
N ARG A 50 1.96 -6.15 -31.85
CA ARG A 50 1.75 -7.58 -32.11
C ARG A 50 3.04 -8.18 -32.61
N CYS A 51 3.82 -8.80 -31.74
CA CYS A 51 5.00 -9.61 -32.10
C CYS A 51 4.66 -11.09 -31.95
N ALA A 52 5.09 -11.89 -32.92
CA ALA A 52 4.90 -13.34 -33.18
C ALA A 52 4.25 -14.28 -32.14
N ASN A 53 3.97 -13.90 -30.90
CA ASN A 53 3.17 -14.61 -29.86
C ASN A 53 2.92 -13.74 -28.62
N ARG A 54 3.14 -12.45 -28.69
CA ARG A 54 2.91 -11.53 -27.56
C ARG A 54 2.10 -10.33 -28.04
N VAL A 55 1.16 -9.96 -27.19
CA VAL A 55 0.39 -8.73 -27.31
C VAL A 55 0.90 -7.81 -26.20
N ALA A 56 1.51 -6.69 -26.53
CA ALA A 56 1.99 -5.70 -25.55
C ALA A 56 1.31 -4.37 -25.84
N LEU A 57 1.02 -3.60 -24.80
CA LEU A 57 0.50 -2.25 -24.93
C LEU A 57 1.61 -1.35 -25.48
N ASN A 58 1.32 -0.55 -26.53
CA ASN A 58 2.25 0.47 -27.00
C ASN A 58 2.04 1.80 -26.23
N ALA A 59 2.85 2.83 -26.50
CA ALA A 59 2.77 4.12 -25.80
C ALA A 59 1.39 4.80 -25.95
N GLN A 60 0.76 4.70 -27.11
CA GLN A 60 -0.59 5.24 -27.36
C GLN A 60 -1.64 4.44 -26.61
N GLY A 61 -1.50 3.10 -26.57
CA GLY A 61 -2.34 2.21 -25.81
C GLY A 61 -2.22 2.48 -24.31
N GLN A 62 -1.03 2.75 -23.79
CA GLN A 62 -0.84 3.08 -22.37
C GLN A 62 -1.56 4.37 -21.98
N ALA A 63 -1.38 5.46 -22.75
CA ALA A 63 -2.08 6.73 -22.51
C ALA A 63 -3.61 6.58 -22.60
N PHE A 64 -4.09 5.79 -23.58
CA PHE A 64 -5.52 5.51 -23.73
C PHE A 64 -6.06 4.64 -22.60
N PHE A 65 -5.29 3.64 -22.13
CA PHE A 65 -5.65 2.75 -21.02
C PHE A 65 -5.90 3.55 -19.72
N GLU A 66 -4.99 4.43 -19.35
CA GLU A 66 -5.10 5.25 -18.15
C GLU A 66 -6.38 6.09 -18.14
N THR A 67 -6.69 6.71 -19.29
CA THR A 67 -7.89 7.56 -19.41
C THR A 67 -9.18 6.74 -19.43
N VAL A 68 -9.19 5.62 -20.16
CA VAL A 68 -10.38 4.76 -20.30
C VAL A 68 -10.70 4.04 -19.00
N GLN A 69 -9.68 3.57 -18.28
CA GLN A 69 -9.87 2.95 -16.97
C GLN A 69 -10.58 3.91 -16.01
N GLN A 70 -10.16 5.17 -15.95
CA GLN A 70 -10.83 6.20 -15.14
C GLN A 70 -12.28 6.43 -15.59
N ALA A 71 -12.53 6.47 -16.89
CA ALA A 71 -13.88 6.65 -17.42
C ALA A 71 -14.81 5.46 -17.07
N LEU A 72 -14.33 4.23 -17.17
CA LEU A 72 -15.07 3.04 -16.76
C LEU A 72 -15.37 3.03 -15.28
N GLU A 73 -14.41 3.41 -14.43
CA GLU A 73 -14.61 3.55 -12.99
C GLU A 73 -15.70 4.60 -12.67
N LEU A 74 -15.71 5.74 -13.37
CA LEU A 74 -16.73 6.77 -13.20
C LEU A 74 -18.13 6.28 -13.62
N LEU A 75 -18.22 5.50 -14.68
CA LEU A 75 -19.50 4.91 -15.12
C LEU A 75 -20.01 3.86 -14.13
N GLU A 76 -19.16 3.01 -13.60
CA GLU A 76 -19.53 2.07 -12.55
C GLU A 76 -19.94 2.78 -11.25
N GLN A 77 -19.25 3.87 -10.90
CA GLN A 77 -19.65 4.72 -9.78
C GLN A 77 -21.03 5.33 -9.99
N ALA A 78 -21.29 5.89 -11.18
CA ALA A 78 -22.61 6.47 -11.51
C ALA A 78 -23.71 5.41 -11.45
N ARG A 79 -23.46 4.20 -11.94
CA ARG A 79 -24.37 3.08 -11.83
C ARG A 79 -24.62 2.69 -10.38
N ALA A 80 -23.58 2.61 -9.55
CA ALA A 80 -23.67 2.26 -8.16
C ALA A 80 -24.51 3.25 -7.35
N VAL A 81 -24.41 4.55 -7.64
CA VAL A 81 -25.24 5.60 -7.00
C VAL A 81 -26.73 5.35 -7.22
N VAL A 82 -27.12 4.81 -8.38
CA VAL A 82 -28.52 4.61 -8.74
C VAL A 82 -29.05 3.23 -8.33
N THR A 83 -28.18 2.20 -8.39
CA THR A 83 -28.62 0.80 -8.24
C THR A 83 -28.29 0.18 -6.89
N ASP A 84 -27.30 0.70 -6.14
CA ASP A 84 -26.75 0.01 -4.97
C ASP A 84 -26.56 0.95 -3.79
N GLN A 85 -27.64 1.18 -3.02
CA GLN A 85 -27.57 1.92 -1.75
C GLN A 85 -26.60 1.28 -0.74
N GLN A 86 -26.24 0.01 -0.88
CA GLN A 86 -25.28 -0.67 0.02
C GLN A 86 -23.83 -0.27 -0.28
N ARG A 87 -23.45 -0.02 -1.55
CA ARG A 87 -22.10 0.46 -1.89
C ARG A 87 -21.82 1.89 -1.41
N VAL A 88 -22.86 2.71 -1.26
CA VAL A 88 -22.76 4.06 -0.69
C VAL A 88 -22.42 4.02 0.81
N ARG A 89 -22.53 2.86 1.46
CA ARG A 89 -22.23 2.65 2.88
C ARG A 89 -20.94 1.87 3.11
N GLN A 90 -20.00 1.91 2.19
CA GLN A 90 -18.75 1.15 2.30
C GLN A 90 -17.54 2.06 2.12
N LEU A 91 -16.53 1.91 2.97
CA LEU A 91 -15.21 2.50 2.82
C LEU A 91 -14.17 1.40 2.59
N ARG A 92 -13.32 1.56 1.58
CA ARG A 92 -12.21 0.66 1.25
C ARG A 92 -10.91 1.30 1.65
N LEU A 93 -10.21 0.68 2.60
CA LEU A 93 -8.97 1.18 3.16
C LEU A 93 -7.84 0.22 2.83
N VAL A 94 -6.75 0.73 2.24
CA VAL A 94 -5.49 -0.01 2.15
C VAL A 94 -4.58 0.46 3.27
N ILE A 95 -4.30 -0.43 4.23
CA ILE A 95 -3.54 -0.14 5.44
C ILE A 95 -2.21 -0.89 5.36
N HIS A 96 -1.25 -0.32 4.64
CA HIS A 96 0.07 -0.93 4.47
C HIS A 96 0.93 -0.82 5.74
N VAL A 97 0.77 0.27 6.50
CA VAL A 97 1.47 0.52 7.77
C VAL A 97 0.50 0.99 8.85
N ASN A 98 0.94 1.00 10.12
CA ASN A 98 0.19 1.57 11.27
C ASN A 98 -1.17 0.91 11.56
N ARG A 99 -1.26 -0.40 11.34
CA ARG A 99 -2.52 -1.15 11.54
C ARG A 99 -3.15 -0.89 12.91
N ARG A 100 -2.36 -0.79 13.99
CA ARG A 100 -2.84 -0.53 15.35
C ARG A 100 -3.58 0.81 15.46
N ILE A 101 -2.96 1.89 14.98
CA ILE A 101 -3.53 3.24 15.01
C ILE A 101 -4.81 3.29 14.17
N VAL A 102 -4.78 2.68 12.98
CA VAL A 102 -5.96 2.65 12.10
C VAL A 102 -7.08 1.81 12.69
N MET A 103 -6.78 0.70 13.38
CA MET A 103 -7.80 -0.10 14.09
C MET A 103 -8.51 0.71 15.19
N GLN A 104 -7.78 1.50 15.96
CA GLN A 104 -8.38 2.41 16.96
C GLN A 104 -9.27 3.48 16.29
N ALA A 105 -8.84 4.00 15.14
CA ALA A 105 -9.67 4.92 14.37
C ALA A 105 -10.94 4.25 13.81
N ILE A 106 -10.84 3.02 13.33
CA ILE A 106 -11.99 2.22 12.88
C ILE A 106 -12.98 1.99 14.03
N GLU A 107 -12.49 1.55 15.18
CA GLU A 107 -13.31 1.32 16.38
C GLU A 107 -14.10 2.60 16.74
N ARG A 108 -13.41 3.72 16.86
CA ARG A 108 -14.03 5.01 17.17
C ARG A 108 -15.03 5.46 16.10
N TYR A 109 -14.68 5.27 14.84
CA TYR A 109 -15.54 5.61 13.72
C TYR A 109 -16.82 4.78 13.70
N GLN A 110 -16.72 3.47 13.90
CA GLN A 110 -17.87 2.57 13.89
C GLN A 110 -18.83 2.79 15.06
N CYS A 111 -18.35 3.30 16.21
CA CYS A 111 -19.23 3.73 17.30
C CYS A 111 -20.20 4.86 16.87
N SER A 112 -19.77 5.74 15.96
CA SER A 112 -20.57 6.87 15.49
C SER A 112 -21.32 6.59 14.17
N TYR A 113 -20.80 5.66 13.36
CA TYR A 113 -21.31 5.35 12.01
C TYR A 113 -21.39 3.83 11.80
N PRO A 114 -22.21 3.10 12.59
CA PRO A 114 -22.30 1.64 12.53
C PRO A 114 -22.86 1.12 11.19
N GLU A 115 -23.55 1.96 10.42
CA GLU A 115 -24.10 1.61 9.11
C GLU A 115 -23.06 1.59 7.99
N ILE A 116 -21.84 2.11 8.24
CA ILE A 116 -20.77 2.14 7.24
C ILE A 116 -19.94 0.87 7.35
N ASN A 117 -19.92 0.08 6.30
CA ASN A 117 -19.06 -1.10 6.23
C ASN A 117 -17.65 -0.69 5.85
N ILE A 118 -16.64 -1.12 6.62
CA ILE A 118 -15.23 -0.85 6.36
C ILE A 118 -14.58 -2.13 5.85
N LEU A 119 -14.03 -2.08 4.64
CA LEU A 119 -13.18 -3.13 4.09
C LEU A 119 -11.72 -2.70 4.19
N THR A 120 -10.90 -3.57 4.75
CA THR A 120 -9.46 -3.31 4.90
C THR A 120 -8.64 -4.36 4.17
N THR A 121 -7.58 -3.92 3.51
CA THR A 121 -6.52 -4.79 3.01
C THR A 121 -5.15 -4.16 3.28
N HIS A 122 -4.09 -4.93 3.18
CA HIS A 122 -2.71 -4.45 3.27
C HIS A 122 -1.97 -4.58 1.93
N ASP A 123 -2.63 -5.10 0.92
CA ASP A 123 -2.08 -5.27 -0.42
C ASP A 123 -2.09 -3.94 -1.18
N LEU A 124 -0.90 -3.41 -1.50
CA LEU A 124 -0.74 -2.18 -2.26
C LEU A 124 -1.21 -2.31 -3.73
N SER A 125 -1.37 -3.52 -4.26
CA SER A 125 -1.95 -3.71 -5.60
C SER A 125 -3.41 -3.22 -5.68
N GLU A 126 -4.12 -3.18 -4.54
CA GLU A 126 -5.48 -2.68 -4.43
C GLU A 126 -5.57 -1.16 -4.20
N ALA A 127 -4.42 -0.46 -4.08
CA ALA A 127 -4.38 0.95 -3.69
C ALA A 127 -5.18 1.86 -4.63
N GLN A 128 -5.14 1.62 -5.94
CA GLN A 128 -5.88 2.42 -6.93
C GLN A 128 -7.40 2.31 -6.78
N HIS A 129 -7.89 1.19 -6.23
CA HIS A 129 -9.32 0.91 -6.01
C HIS A 129 -9.81 1.29 -4.61
N ALA A 130 -8.92 1.70 -3.72
CA ALA A 130 -9.25 2.14 -2.37
C ALA A 130 -9.84 3.56 -2.35
N ASP A 131 -10.54 3.90 -1.26
CA ASP A 131 -10.96 5.27 -0.96
C ASP A 131 -9.87 6.02 -0.19
N LEU A 132 -9.06 5.26 0.59
CA LEU A 132 -7.97 5.78 1.39
C LEU A 132 -6.84 4.76 1.48
N VAL A 133 -5.60 5.24 1.36
CA VAL A 133 -4.40 4.41 1.51
C VAL A 133 -3.47 5.03 2.55
N ILE A 134 -2.96 4.22 3.47
CA ILE A 134 -1.96 4.62 4.47
C ILE A 134 -0.68 3.82 4.19
N SER A 135 0.37 4.51 3.83
CA SER A 135 1.65 3.89 3.44
C SER A 135 2.84 4.75 3.82
N ALA A 136 3.95 4.09 4.15
CA ALA A 136 5.26 4.74 4.27
C ALA A 136 6.04 4.69 2.94
N ASN A 137 5.51 4.06 1.91
CA ASN A 137 6.07 4.09 0.58
C ASN A 137 5.53 5.30 -0.20
N HIS A 138 6.36 5.86 -1.06
CA HIS A 138 5.90 6.83 -2.05
C HIS A 138 5.13 6.08 -3.14
N LEU A 139 3.82 6.37 -3.25
CA LEU A 139 2.94 5.80 -4.25
C LEU A 139 2.55 6.86 -5.26
N ASP A 140 2.48 6.48 -6.53
CA ASP A 140 1.91 7.30 -7.60
C ASP A 140 0.50 6.79 -7.88
N LEU A 141 -0.51 7.47 -7.29
CA LEU A 141 -1.91 7.09 -7.38
C LEU A 141 -2.70 8.18 -8.11
N HIS A 142 -3.22 7.84 -9.27
CA HIS A 142 -4.03 8.77 -10.05
C HIS A 142 -5.35 9.09 -9.35
N GLY A 143 -5.67 10.39 -9.25
CA GLY A 143 -6.92 10.84 -8.64
C GLY A 143 -6.92 10.82 -7.11
N PHE A 144 -5.72 10.77 -6.48
CA PHE A 144 -5.56 10.88 -5.03
C PHE A 144 -4.83 12.17 -4.63
N THR A 145 -5.19 12.73 -3.50
CA THR A 145 -4.34 13.68 -2.77
C THR A 145 -3.38 12.91 -1.90
N LYS A 146 -2.17 13.45 -1.70
CA LYS A 146 -1.16 12.91 -0.80
C LYS A 146 -0.89 13.91 0.30
N GLU A 147 -0.96 13.46 1.54
CA GLU A 147 -0.71 14.26 2.73
C GLU A 147 0.29 13.54 3.63
N LEU A 148 1.18 14.28 4.28
CA LEU A 148 2.00 13.75 5.35
C LEU A 148 1.10 13.54 6.58
N LEU A 149 0.93 12.30 6.99
CA LEU A 149 0.10 11.97 8.15
C LEU A 149 0.88 12.21 9.45
N PHE A 150 2.10 11.72 9.52
CA PHE A 150 3.09 12.03 10.56
C PHE A 150 4.46 11.46 10.19
N SER A 151 5.49 11.94 10.90
CA SER A 151 6.84 11.33 10.86
C SER A 151 7.11 10.63 12.19
N GLU A 152 7.75 9.46 12.13
CA GLU A 152 8.11 8.69 13.32
C GLU A 152 9.60 8.37 13.34
N ARG A 153 10.18 8.34 14.54
CA ARG A 153 11.58 7.95 14.73
C ARG A 153 11.74 6.44 14.56
N ILE A 154 12.92 6.05 14.12
CA ILE A 154 13.33 4.66 14.00
C ILE A 154 14.37 4.38 15.08
N ALA A 155 14.14 3.35 15.88
CA ALA A 155 15.07 2.87 16.88
C ALA A 155 15.57 1.46 16.54
N LEU A 156 16.75 1.10 17.02
CA LEU A 156 17.24 -0.28 16.95
C LEU A 156 16.65 -1.06 18.13
N ALA A 157 15.87 -2.09 17.85
CA ALA A 157 15.30 -3.00 18.83
C ALA A 157 16.16 -4.27 18.96
N ALA A 158 16.44 -4.66 20.19
CA ALA A 158 17.18 -5.85 20.53
C ALA A 158 16.62 -6.50 21.81
N LYS A 159 16.71 -7.83 21.93
CA LYS A 159 16.49 -8.47 23.23
C LYS A 159 17.57 -8.00 24.21
N LYS A 160 17.23 -7.89 25.50
CA LYS A 160 18.18 -7.67 26.60
C LYS A 160 19.38 -8.61 26.42
N ASP A 161 20.58 -8.13 26.77
CA ASP A 161 21.85 -8.87 26.71
C ASP A 161 22.40 -9.17 25.29
N MET A 162 21.71 -8.80 24.21
CA MET A 162 22.26 -8.93 22.85
C MET A 162 23.28 -7.83 22.50
N LEU A 163 23.12 -6.66 23.12
CA LEU A 163 23.95 -5.46 22.89
C LEU A 163 24.41 -4.89 24.25
N PRO A 164 25.57 -4.23 24.29
CA PRO A 164 26.03 -3.56 25.52
C PRO A 164 25.15 -2.36 25.86
N ASN A 165 25.06 -2.05 27.16
CA ASN A 165 24.33 -0.85 27.66
C ASN A 165 25.10 0.47 27.48
N THR A 166 26.19 0.47 26.74
CA THR A 166 27.01 1.65 26.39
C THR A 166 26.56 2.23 25.05
N PRO A 167 26.97 3.45 24.70
CA PRO A 167 26.74 3.95 23.34
C PRO A 167 27.26 2.98 22.31
N LEU A 168 26.37 2.55 21.42
CA LEU A 168 26.68 1.55 20.41
C LEU A 168 27.59 2.11 19.32
N THR A 169 28.54 1.29 18.91
CA THR A 169 29.42 1.56 17.77
C THR A 169 29.05 0.65 16.58
N PRO A 170 29.46 1.00 15.36
CA PRO A 170 29.26 0.11 14.20
C PRO A 170 29.85 -1.29 14.39
N ARG A 171 30.94 -1.43 15.17
CA ARG A 171 31.58 -2.72 15.48
C ARG A 171 30.69 -3.64 16.31
N ASP A 172 29.85 -3.08 17.16
CA ASP A 172 28.91 -3.85 17.99
C ASP A 172 27.79 -4.46 17.16
N LEU A 173 27.51 -3.89 15.97
CA LEU A 173 26.37 -4.21 15.10
C LEU A 173 26.77 -5.08 13.90
N GLN A 174 27.93 -4.83 13.27
CA GLN A 174 28.30 -5.37 11.97
C GLN A 174 28.29 -6.91 11.87
N HIS A 175 28.49 -7.62 12.99
CA HIS A 175 28.49 -9.09 13.05
C HIS A 175 27.21 -9.70 13.62
N LYS A 176 26.28 -8.86 14.07
CA LYS A 176 25.01 -9.33 14.62
C LYS A 176 24.04 -9.73 13.50
N PRO A 177 23.17 -10.70 13.75
CA PRO A 177 22.08 -11.02 12.83
C PRO A 177 21.05 -9.90 12.84
N PHE A 178 20.58 -9.49 11.66
CA PHE A 178 19.48 -8.56 11.52
C PHE A 178 18.21 -9.28 11.03
N ILE A 179 17.09 -8.79 11.50
CA ILE A 179 15.75 -9.18 11.08
C ILE A 179 15.13 -7.98 10.37
N THR A 180 14.57 -8.16 9.20
CA THR A 180 13.98 -7.07 8.43
C THR A 180 12.68 -7.47 7.76
N MET A 181 11.92 -6.47 7.34
CA MET A 181 10.78 -6.68 6.47
C MET A 181 11.23 -7.18 5.10
N SER A 182 10.33 -7.81 4.36
CA SER A 182 10.59 -8.28 2.99
C SER A 182 10.94 -7.13 2.04
N ALA A 183 11.57 -7.47 0.92
CA ALA A 183 12.00 -6.51 -0.09
C ALA A 183 10.83 -5.63 -0.59
N GLY A 184 11.12 -4.34 -0.81
CA GLY A 184 10.11 -3.34 -1.20
C GLY A 184 9.37 -2.68 -0.03
N ASN A 185 9.59 -3.12 1.21
CA ASN A 185 9.07 -2.45 2.39
C ASN A 185 9.99 -1.29 2.82
N SER A 186 9.39 -0.17 3.26
CA SER A 186 10.14 1.02 3.69
C SER A 186 11.12 0.74 4.84
N LEU A 187 10.81 -0.17 5.76
CA LEU A 187 11.72 -0.53 6.86
C LEU A 187 12.94 -1.33 6.37
N GLN A 188 12.80 -2.15 5.33
CA GLN A 188 13.94 -2.84 4.72
C GLN A 188 14.88 -1.82 4.08
N THR A 189 14.35 -0.90 3.28
CA THR A 189 15.14 0.17 2.66
C THR A 189 15.86 1.03 3.69
N LEU A 190 15.18 1.40 4.78
CA LEU A 190 15.76 2.16 5.90
C LEU A 190 16.85 1.36 6.63
N THR A 191 16.67 0.06 6.83
CA THR A 191 17.69 -0.80 7.44
C THR A 191 18.98 -0.77 6.63
N ASP A 192 18.87 -0.94 5.31
CA ASP A 192 20.04 -0.92 4.42
C ASP A 192 20.71 0.46 4.39
N GLU A 193 19.92 1.52 4.41
CA GLU A 193 20.42 2.91 4.42
C GLU A 193 21.13 3.24 5.73
N ILE A 194 20.55 2.92 6.87
CA ILE A 194 21.15 3.18 8.18
C ILE A 194 22.46 2.40 8.32
N CYS A 195 22.47 1.11 8.01
CA CYS A 195 23.69 0.29 8.08
C CYS A 195 24.78 0.81 7.14
N ARG A 196 24.43 1.25 5.94
CA ARG A 196 25.37 1.86 4.99
C ARG A 196 25.96 3.16 5.53
N ARG A 197 25.15 4.03 6.16
CA ARG A 197 25.64 5.26 6.82
C ARG A 197 26.58 4.95 7.99
N LEU A 198 26.35 3.83 8.69
CA LEU A 198 27.21 3.34 9.77
C LEU A 198 28.46 2.59 9.24
N GLY A 199 28.61 2.41 7.93
CA GLY A 199 29.78 1.86 7.28
C GLY A 199 29.83 0.33 7.21
N PHE A 200 28.69 -0.36 7.31
CA PHE A 200 28.62 -1.81 7.14
C PHE A 200 27.35 -2.26 6.39
N GLN A 201 27.35 -3.51 5.93
CA GLN A 201 26.16 -4.17 5.39
C GLN A 201 25.55 -5.10 6.45
N PRO A 202 24.21 -5.06 6.65
CA PRO A 202 23.58 -5.91 7.63
C PRO A 202 23.61 -7.39 7.19
N ARG A 203 23.94 -8.28 8.10
CA ARG A 203 23.80 -9.72 7.90
C ARG A 203 22.35 -10.11 8.17
N ILE A 204 21.51 -10.16 7.14
CA ILE A 204 20.11 -10.52 7.27
C ILE A 204 20.00 -12.01 7.59
N ALA A 205 19.49 -12.32 8.77
CA ALA A 205 19.23 -13.68 9.23
C ALA A 205 17.80 -14.12 8.97
N LEU A 206 16.86 -13.17 8.92
CA LEU A 206 15.45 -13.44 8.72
C LEU A 206 14.75 -12.27 8.05
N GLN A 207 13.84 -12.59 7.12
CA GLN A 207 12.93 -11.62 6.48
C GLN A 207 11.49 -12.11 6.58
N SER A 208 10.56 -11.20 6.80
CA SER A 208 9.11 -11.49 6.79
C SER A 208 8.33 -10.25 6.36
N ASP A 209 7.17 -10.44 5.78
CA ASP A 209 6.17 -9.40 5.48
C ASP A 209 5.18 -9.18 6.65
N ASP A 210 5.25 -10.00 7.68
CA ASP A 210 4.42 -9.88 8.87
C ASP A 210 5.14 -9.15 10.02
N PRO A 211 4.70 -7.91 10.37
CA PRO A 211 5.25 -7.16 11.50
C PRO A 211 5.16 -7.89 12.85
N PHE A 212 4.13 -8.70 13.06
CA PHE A 212 4.00 -9.48 14.30
C PHE A 212 5.12 -10.52 14.40
N TYR A 213 5.40 -11.22 13.31
CA TYR A 213 6.46 -12.21 13.25
C TYR A 213 7.85 -11.58 13.49
N ILE A 214 8.13 -10.43 12.89
CA ILE A 214 9.37 -9.68 13.11
C ILE A 214 9.54 -9.34 14.61
N ARG A 215 8.52 -8.78 15.25
CA ARG A 215 8.56 -8.44 16.68
C ARG A 215 8.84 -9.67 17.54
N LYS A 216 8.17 -10.78 17.22
CA LYS A 216 8.37 -12.02 17.98
C LYS A 216 9.79 -12.59 17.83
N CYS A 217 10.38 -12.50 16.65
CA CYS A 217 11.77 -12.89 16.42
C CYS A 217 12.77 -12.02 17.22
N ILE A 218 12.49 -10.71 17.36
CA ILE A 218 13.31 -9.82 18.20
C ILE A 218 13.21 -10.26 19.69
N GLU A 219 12.01 -10.49 20.18
CA GLU A 219 11.78 -10.96 21.56
C GLU A 219 12.49 -12.29 21.87
N LEU A 220 12.54 -13.19 20.89
CA LEU A 220 13.24 -14.46 21.01
C LEU A 220 14.77 -14.31 20.93
N GLY A 221 15.29 -13.11 20.59
CA GLY A 221 16.73 -12.87 20.46
C GLY A 221 17.34 -13.44 19.17
N LEU A 222 16.55 -13.64 18.12
CA LEU A 222 17.02 -14.17 16.85
C LEU A 222 17.82 -13.13 16.03
N GLY A 223 17.70 -11.84 16.37
CA GLY A 223 18.44 -10.77 15.73
C GLY A 223 17.99 -9.38 16.17
N LEU A 224 18.64 -8.39 15.60
CA LEU A 224 18.37 -6.97 15.76
C LEU A 224 17.41 -6.49 14.66
N ALA A 225 16.61 -5.47 14.91
CA ALA A 225 15.83 -4.83 13.86
C ALA A 225 15.68 -3.33 14.08
N PHE A 226 15.67 -2.57 13.01
CA PHE A 226 15.22 -1.17 13.03
C PHE A 226 13.69 -1.14 13.02
N VAL A 227 13.11 -0.49 14.01
CA VAL A 227 11.66 -0.50 14.25
C VAL A 227 11.10 0.91 14.40
N PRO A 228 9.88 1.17 13.95
CA PRO A 228 9.21 2.45 14.09
C PRO A 228 8.69 2.61 15.52
N THR A 229 8.99 3.75 16.15
CA THR A 229 8.71 3.96 17.58
C THR A 229 7.25 4.28 17.87
N VAL A 230 6.51 4.89 16.93
CA VAL A 230 5.09 5.21 17.08
C VAL A 230 4.21 4.04 16.63
N SER A 231 4.45 3.54 15.42
CA SER A 231 3.63 2.48 14.83
C SER A 231 3.65 1.17 15.62
N TRP A 232 4.79 0.86 16.26
CA TRP A 232 4.96 -0.37 17.03
C TRP A 232 5.04 -0.13 18.55
N ASN A 233 4.67 1.06 19.01
CA ASN A 233 4.63 1.39 20.43
C ASN A 233 3.72 0.44 21.21
N GLY A 234 4.18 -0.01 22.39
CA GLY A 234 3.41 -0.90 23.27
C GLY A 234 3.20 -2.32 22.75
N GLN A 235 3.91 -2.72 21.67
CA GLN A 235 3.75 -4.05 21.06
C GLN A 235 4.92 -5.00 21.35
N PHE A 236 5.86 -4.60 22.20
CA PHE A 236 6.99 -5.42 22.62
C PHE A 236 6.89 -5.77 24.10
N SER A 237 7.43 -6.92 24.47
CA SER A 237 7.61 -7.30 25.86
C SER A 237 8.72 -6.46 26.52
N GLU A 238 8.78 -6.47 27.85
CA GLU A 238 9.82 -5.80 28.64
C GLU A 238 11.23 -6.36 28.40
N GLU A 239 11.35 -7.47 27.70
CA GLU A 239 12.62 -8.09 27.33
C GLU A 239 13.33 -7.40 26.16
N VAL A 240 12.66 -6.45 25.48
CA VAL A 240 13.22 -5.72 24.35
C VAL A 240 13.68 -4.34 24.78
N ILE A 241 14.90 -3.99 24.43
CA ILE A 241 15.50 -2.67 24.64
C ILE A 241 15.59 -1.94 23.29
N PHE A 242 15.31 -0.65 23.33
CA PHE A 242 15.43 0.24 22.18
C PHE A 242 16.66 1.11 22.31
N HIS A 243 17.51 1.12 21.29
CA HIS A 243 18.68 1.96 21.20
C HIS A 243 18.44 3.03 20.15
N ASP A 244 18.71 4.28 20.55
CA ASP A 244 18.69 5.43 19.63
C ASP A 244 20.05 5.51 18.93
N LEU A 245 20.06 5.44 17.62
CA LEU A 245 21.28 5.53 16.79
C LEU A 245 21.35 6.84 15.99
N GLY A 246 20.60 7.85 16.40
CA GLY A 246 20.54 9.17 15.75
C GLY A 246 19.19 9.47 15.10
N ASP A 247 19.14 10.58 14.38
CA ASP A 247 17.89 11.10 13.80
C ASP A 247 17.50 10.36 12.51
N HIS A 248 17.07 9.11 12.69
CA HIS A 248 16.47 8.35 11.61
C HIS A 248 14.94 8.40 11.72
N THR A 249 14.29 8.91 10.69
CA THR A 249 12.83 9.06 10.66
C THR A 249 12.23 8.33 9.47
N ARG A 250 10.96 8.01 9.59
CA ARG A 250 10.13 7.49 8.51
C ARG A 250 8.86 8.31 8.42
N ASP A 251 8.56 8.78 7.21
CA ASP A 251 7.32 9.46 6.92
C ASP A 251 6.21 8.47 6.62
N VAL A 252 5.02 8.75 7.12
CA VAL A 252 3.80 8.02 6.82
C VAL A 252 2.84 8.96 6.11
N PHE A 253 2.37 8.51 4.95
CA PHE A 253 1.50 9.30 4.09
C PHE A 253 0.09 8.76 4.10
N LEU A 254 -0.87 9.67 4.02
CA LEU A 254 -2.26 9.43 3.72
C LEU A 254 -2.50 9.78 2.26
N TYR A 255 -3.01 8.83 1.51
CA TYR A 255 -3.52 9.03 0.15
C TYR A 255 -5.03 8.96 0.20
N ARG A 256 -5.69 10.02 -0.22
CA ARG A 256 -7.13 10.15 -0.18
C ARG A 256 -7.68 10.32 -1.58
N LYS A 257 -8.65 9.50 -1.97
CA LYS A 257 -9.29 9.58 -3.28
C LYS A 257 -10.06 10.90 -3.42
N MET A 258 -9.74 11.70 -4.45
CA MET A 258 -10.34 13.03 -4.68
C MET A 258 -11.83 12.95 -5.06
N ARG A 259 -12.23 11.87 -5.73
CA ARG A 259 -13.63 11.66 -6.14
C ARG A 259 -14.05 10.28 -5.66
N CYS A 260 -14.81 10.21 -4.59
CA CYS A 260 -15.43 9.00 -4.08
C CYS A 260 -16.91 9.24 -3.80
N ASN A 261 -17.71 8.19 -3.85
CA ASN A 261 -19.15 8.27 -3.63
C ASN A 261 -19.51 8.58 -2.17
N ASN A 262 -18.56 8.43 -1.25
CA ASN A 262 -18.72 8.56 0.20
C ASN A 262 -17.83 9.66 0.80
N HIS A 263 -17.76 10.82 0.16
CA HIS A 263 -16.92 11.93 0.65
C HIS A 263 -17.14 12.22 2.14
N GLN A 264 -18.39 12.35 2.57
CA GLN A 264 -18.70 12.62 3.97
C GLN A 264 -18.22 11.49 4.91
N ALA A 265 -18.43 10.24 4.53
CA ALA A 265 -17.95 9.10 5.31
C ALA A 265 -16.41 9.06 5.40
N LEU A 266 -15.75 9.36 4.29
CA LEU A 266 -14.28 9.44 4.22
C LEU A 266 -13.76 10.62 5.06
N ASP A 267 -14.39 11.79 5.00
CA ASP A 267 -14.03 12.96 5.81
C ASP A 267 -14.14 12.67 7.30
N ASN A 268 -15.25 12.06 7.71
CA ASN A 268 -15.49 11.68 9.09
C ASN A 268 -14.47 10.64 9.57
N PHE A 269 -14.08 9.69 8.69
CA PHE A 269 -13.04 8.72 9.01
C PHE A 269 -11.65 9.40 9.17
N CYS A 270 -11.31 10.33 8.28
CA CYS A 270 -10.06 11.10 8.39
C CYS A 270 -10.01 11.91 9.68
N LEU A 271 -11.12 12.48 10.13
CA LEU A 271 -11.21 13.17 11.42
C LEU A 271 -10.95 12.20 12.59
N ALA A 272 -11.62 11.04 12.61
CA ALA A 272 -11.39 10.02 13.64
C ALA A 272 -9.92 9.56 13.67
N LEU A 273 -9.31 9.37 12.51
CA LEU A 273 -7.90 9.00 12.38
C LEU A 273 -6.97 10.10 12.95
N SER A 274 -7.22 11.35 12.60
CA SER A 274 -6.43 12.50 13.08
C SER A 274 -6.49 12.63 14.61
N GLU A 275 -7.67 12.42 15.22
CA GLU A 275 -7.83 12.48 16.66
C GLU A 275 -7.08 11.33 17.40
N VAL A 276 -6.99 10.15 16.79
CA VAL A 276 -6.21 9.04 17.35
C VAL A 276 -4.72 9.36 17.26
N ILE A 277 -4.25 9.87 16.12
CA ILE A 277 -2.84 10.23 15.92
C ILE A 277 -2.40 11.32 16.91
N GLN A 278 -3.22 12.36 17.12
CA GLN A 278 -2.90 13.43 18.07
C GLN A 278 -2.74 12.93 19.52
N LYS A 279 -3.42 11.85 19.89
CA LYS A 279 -3.27 11.22 21.21
C LYS A 279 -2.04 10.35 21.34
N GLU A 280 -1.63 9.72 20.24
CA GLU A 280 -0.50 8.79 20.17
C GLU A 280 0.85 9.49 19.90
N SER A 281 0.81 10.66 19.25
CA SER A 281 2.04 11.45 19.05
C SER A 281 2.51 11.99 20.40
N PRO A 282 3.74 11.70 20.83
CA PRO A 282 4.29 12.36 22.01
C PRO A 282 4.20 13.87 21.76
N LYS A 283 3.64 14.60 22.74
CA LYS A 283 3.73 16.07 22.76
C LYS A 283 5.19 16.43 22.67
N ALA A 284 5.55 17.14 21.58
CA ALA A 284 6.90 17.66 21.35
C ALA A 284 7.43 18.46 22.55
#